data_defaa3ca47ae1c2867f49e8575c70233
#
_entry.id   defaa3ca47ae1c2867f49e8575c70233
#
_cell.length_a   1.000
_cell.length_b   1.000
_cell.length_c   1.000
_cell.angle_alpha   90.00
_cell.angle_beta   90.00
_cell.angle_gamma   90.00
#
_symmetry.space_group_name_H-M   'P 1'
#
loop_
_entity.id
_entity.type
_entity.pdbx_description
1 polymer ?
#
loop_
_entity_poly.entity_id
_entity_poly.type
_entity_poly.pdbx_seq_one_letter_code
_entity_poly.pdbx_strand_id
1 'polypeptide(L)'
;MAFRNCRRNLDLKNKIHDRMERMPEERDVAARELVRRVYDEDQGRIQAKAYVDEEIYRLEMDTIFKRCWLFLGHETQIAKPGDFLTTYMGEDPVVVVRQKDGSVAAFLNQCRHRGMRLCRSDKGNARNFTCIYHGWVYGLAGELKGVPLEEPAYGAVDRSSWSARPVPRIARYKGLIFGCWDEAAPDFEDYLGDAAFYLDVLLDRSAAGSEAIGGIHKWVIPCNWKFAAEQFASDMYHAPVAHLSVSLSVTAAVEEEDVAFGQEGRQFRSDRGHGTGFFVGAGRRQLLGSFVGPEVARYAMEEGMDSAVERLGHVRGEYMHAQHMTVFPNFSFLPSANTVRVWHPKGPNEIEVWAWTLVEKDASEEVKEAYRVGGLRSFSAAGIFEQEDGENWVEIQRVLKGHSARETWFNVGMGLGRARDDDPQFPGRIGWVYSEEAARGFYAQWQRLLTDPQAPIIPEPRLEHADAAE
;
A
#
# COMPACT_ATOMS: atom_id res chain seq x y z
N MET A 1 24.33 60.22 -2.73
CA MET A 1 23.10 59.50 -3.17
C MET A 1 23.32 58.02 -3.52
N ALA A 2 24.42 57.64 -4.10
CA ALA A 2 24.67 56.22 -4.51
C ALA A 2 24.71 55.19 -3.35
N PHE A 3 25.25 55.55 -2.18
CA PHE A 3 25.33 54.63 -1.04
C PHE A 3 24.00 54.35 -0.35
N ARG A 4 22.98 55.22 -0.43
CA ARG A 4 21.63 54.97 0.11
C ARG A 4 20.84 54.00 -0.80
N ASN A 5 21.04 54.06 -2.10
CA ASN A 5 20.39 53.13 -3.05
C ASN A 5 20.94 51.70 -2.97
N CYS A 6 22.26 51.53 -2.70
CA CYS A 6 22.85 50.23 -2.56
C CYS A 6 22.35 49.49 -1.30
N ARG A 7 22.21 50.18 -0.16
CA ARG A 7 21.61 49.57 1.07
C ARG A 7 20.15 49.22 0.90
N ARG A 8 19.34 50.09 0.25
CA ARG A 8 17.92 49.78 -0.03
C ARG A 8 17.77 48.54 -0.94
N ASN A 9 18.60 48.39 -1.94
CA ASN A 9 18.57 47.24 -2.82
C ASN A 9 19.05 45.93 -2.13
N LEU A 10 19.98 46.03 -1.19
CA LEU A 10 20.41 44.90 -0.37
C LEU A 10 19.32 44.45 0.61
N ASP A 11 18.66 45.43 1.28
CA ASP A 11 17.52 45.12 2.16
C ASP A 11 16.33 44.55 1.43
N LEU A 12 16.07 45.00 0.20
CA LEU A 12 14.99 44.44 -0.62
C LEU A 12 15.31 43.02 -1.08
N LYS A 13 16.55 42.75 -1.50
CA LYS A 13 17.01 41.42 -1.85
C LYS A 13 16.95 40.46 -0.66
N ASN A 14 17.38 40.89 0.52
CA ASN A 14 17.29 40.08 1.75
C ASN A 14 15.84 39.79 2.12
N LYS A 15 14.96 40.79 2.05
CA LYS A 15 13.52 40.63 2.33
C LYS A 15 12.84 39.67 1.30
N ILE A 16 13.26 39.74 0.03
CA ILE A 16 12.77 38.83 -1.01
C ILE A 16 13.31 37.41 -0.74
N HIS A 17 14.57 37.27 -0.39
CA HIS A 17 15.18 36.01 -0.04
C HIS A 17 14.52 35.37 1.18
N ASP A 18 14.40 36.10 2.29
CA ASP A 18 13.70 35.65 3.49
C ASP A 18 12.23 35.29 3.26
N ARG A 19 11.55 35.97 2.33
CA ARG A 19 10.17 35.65 1.94
C ARG A 19 10.12 34.39 1.10
N MET A 20 11.07 34.20 0.18
CA MET A 20 11.16 32.97 -0.65
C MET A 20 11.51 31.75 0.20
N GLU A 21 12.32 31.88 1.23
CA GLU A 21 12.64 30.78 2.17
C GLU A 21 11.45 30.45 3.08
N ARG A 22 10.64 31.43 3.50
CA ARG A 22 9.44 31.21 4.33
C ARG A 22 8.22 30.70 3.55
N MET A 23 8.16 30.92 2.25
CA MET A 23 7.02 30.47 1.43
C MET A 23 6.73 28.95 1.51
N PRO A 24 7.72 28.05 1.51
CA PRO A 24 7.46 26.62 1.68
C PRO A 24 6.88 26.28 3.06
N GLU A 25 7.39 26.86 4.13
CA GLU A 25 6.91 26.63 5.50
C GLU A 25 5.48 27.15 5.69
N GLU A 26 5.17 28.36 5.18
CA GLU A 26 3.82 28.93 5.22
C GLU A 26 2.82 28.06 4.43
N ARG A 27 3.26 27.52 3.29
CA ARG A 27 2.48 26.59 2.47
C ARG A 27 2.19 25.28 3.20
N ASP A 28 3.19 24.71 3.87
CA ASP A 28 3.04 23.50 4.67
C ASP A 28 2.09 23.72 5.85
N VAL A 29 2.20 24.83 6.55
CA VAL A 29 1.29 25.20 7.64
C VAL A 29 -0.15 25.31 7.14
N ALA A 30 -0.38 25.98 6.01
CA ALA A 30 -1.70 26.10 5.42
C ALA A 30 -2.30 24.77 4.99
N ALA A 31 -1.48 23.89 4.38
CA ALA A 31 -1.91 22.56 3.96
C ALA A 31 -2.24 21.66 5.17
N ARG A 32 -1.43 21.71 6.24
CA ARG A 32 -1.71 20.96 7.50
C ARG A 32 -2.99 21.47 8.18
N GLU A 33 -3.23 22.75 8.15
CA GLU A 33 -4.47 23.35 8.67
C GLU A 33 -5.68 22.91 7.82
N LEU A 34 -5.54 22.81 6.50
CA LEU A 34 -6.57 22.23 5.64
C LEU A 34 -6.85 20.78 6.01
N VAL A 35 -5.80 19.94 6.21
CA VAL A 35 -5.95 18.54 6.63
C VAL A 35 -6.72 18.41 7.94
N ARG A 36 -6.49 19.28 8.93
CA ARG A 36 -7.26 19.28 10.20
C ARG A 36 -8.76 19.51 9.99
N ARG A 37 -9.13 20.23 8.94
CA ARG A 37 -10.53 20.60 8.66
C ARG A 37 -11.28 19.64 7.76
N VAL A 38 -10.57 18.82 6.97
CA VAL A 38 -11.21 17.95 5.98
C VAL A 38 -11.58 16.57 6.50
N TYR A 39 -11.19 16.22 7.72
CA TYR A 39 -11.59 14.98 8.38
C TYR A 39 -12.03 15.23 9.82
N ASP A 40 -13.16 14.65 10.18
CA ASP A 40 -13.80 14.77 11.51
C ASP A 40 -14.20 13.35 11.94
N GLU A 41 -13.34 12.74 12.77
CA GLU A 41 -13.53 11.35 13.25
C GLU A 41 -14.78 11.23 14.13
N ASP A 42 -15.04 12.22 14.98
CA ASP A 42 -16.14 12.18 15.95
C ASP A 42 -17.51 12.19 15.26
N GLN A 43 -17.59 12.83 14.09
CA GLN A 43 -18.80 12.86 13.29
C GLN A 43 -18.79 11.83 12.16
N GLY A 44 -17.71 11.06 12.00
CA GLY A 44 -17.56 10.07 10.93
C GLY A 44 -17.71 10.67 9.53
N ARG A 45 -16.96 11.73 9.23
CA ARG A 45 -17.08 12.40 7.92
C ARG A 45 -15.75 12.92 7.38
N ILE A 46 -15.60 12.90 6.06
CA ILE A 46 -14.44 13.41 5.34
C ILE A 46 -14.86 14.34 4.20
N GLN A 47 -14.17 15.45 4.03
CA GLN A 47 -14.47 16.37 2.94
C GLN A 47 -13.81 15.91 1.63
N ALA A 48 -14.51 16.09 0.53
CA ALA A 48 -14.06 15.73 -0.81
C ALA A 48 -12.70 16.34 -1.21
N LYS A 49 -12.32 17.48 -0.63
CA LYS A 49 -10.98 18.09 -0.80
C LYS A 49 -9.82 17.15 -0.45
N ALA A 50 -10.02 16.26 0.50
CA ALA A 50 -8.98 15.27 0.87
C ALA A 50 -8.45 14.46 -0.32
N TYR A 51 -9.23 14.35 -1.40
CA TYR A 51 -8.90 13.51 -2.56
C TYR A 51 -8.39 14.29 -3.78
N VAL A 52 -8.55 15.61 -3.82
CA VAL A 52 -8.26 16.40 -5.04
C VAL A 52 -7.34 17.59 -4.80
N ASP A 53 -6.98 17.88 -3.56
CA ASP A 53 -6.13 19.02 -3.23
C ASP A 53 -4.65 18.67 -3.46
N GLU A 54 -3.96 19.47 -4.27
CA GLU A 54 -2.56 19.25 -4.64
C GLU A 54 -1.60 19.43 -3.46
N GLU A 55 -1.92 20.31 -2.51
CA GLU A 55 -1.09 20.54 -1.34
C GLU A 55 -1.21 19.41 -0.33
N ILE A 56 -2.40 18.85 -0.17
CA ILE A 56 -2.60 17.62 0.62
C ILE A 56 -1.80 16.49 0.00
N TYR A 57 -1.91 16.29 -1.31
CA TYR A 57 -1.14 15.25 -2.00
C TYR A 57 0.38 15.42 -1.83
N ARG A 58 0.89 16.64 -1.96
CA ARG A 58 2.31 16.93 -1.73
C ARG A 58 2.73 16.58 -0.30
N LEU A 59 1.91 16.91 0.70
CA LEU A 59 2.17 16.53 2.08
C LEU A 59 2.15 15.01 2.28
N GLU A 60 1.28 14.28 1.61
CA GLU A 60 1.25 12.81 1.63
C GLU A 60 2.58 12.23 1.15
N MET A 61 3.11 12.73 0.02
CA MET A 61 4.41 12.30 -0.51
C MET A 61 5.55 12.63 0.46
N ASP A 62 5.56 13.85 1.02
CA ASP A 62 6.63 14.32 1.90
C ASP A 62 6.57 13.72 3.31
N THR A 63 5.44 13.20 3.73
CA THR A 63 5.23 12.69 5.09
C THR A 63 4.96 11.18 5.10
N ILE A 64 3.85 10.73 4.52
CA ILE A 64 3.41 9.33 4.59
C ILE A 64 4.35 8.43 3.79
N PHE A 65 4.52 8.74 2.50
CA PHE A 65 5.32 7.88 1.60
C PHE A 65 6.82 7.93 1.89
N LYS A 66 7.31 8.92 2.62
CA LYS A 66 8.70 8.94 3.11
C LYS A 66 8.89 8.20 4.43
N ARG A 67 7.86 8.07 5.26
CA ARG A 67 8.02 7.60 6.64
C ARG A 67 7.40 6.23 6.91
N CYS A 68 6.42 5.82 6.11
CA CYS A 68 5.77 4.52 6.25
C CYS A 68 6.51 3.42 5.48
N TRP A 69 6.28 2.17 5.87
CA TRP A 69 6.77 1.00 5.16
C TRP A 69 5.98 0.78 3.87
N LEU A 70 6.71 0.65 2.76
CA LEU A 70 6.15 0.50 1.42
C LEU A 70 6.56 -0.85 0.82
N PHE A 71 5.62 -1.56 0.22
CA PHE A 71 5.87 -2.85 -0.41
C PHE A 71 6.73 -2.69 -1.67
N LEU A 72 7.76 -3.54 -1.79
CA LEU A 72 8.71 -3.51 -2.90
C LEU A 72 8.59 -4.70 -3.84
N GLY A 73 8.14 -5.85 -3.36
CA GLY A 73 8.04 -7.09 -4.13
C GLY A 73 8.12 -8.34 -3.26
N HIS A 74 8.25 -9.49 -3.91
CA HIS A 74 8.35 -10.77 -3.24
C HIS A 74 9.73 -11.40 -3.45
N GLU A 75 10.26 -12.11 -2.43
CA GLU A 75 11.61 -12.70 -2.45
C GLU A 75 11.84 -13.67 -3.60
N THR A 76 10.80 -14.38 -4.04
CA THR A 76 10.90 -15.33 -5.16
C THR A 76 11.13 -14.64 -6.52
N GLN A 77 10.86 -13.35 -6.63
CA GLN A 77 11.13 -12.57 -7.83
C GLN A 77 12.62 -12.23 -7.99
N ILE A 78 13.36 -12.26 -6.88
CA ILE A 78 14.81 -12.01 -6.81
C ILE A 78 15.51 -13.14 -6.03
N ALA A 79 15.39 -14.37 -6.51
CA ALA A 79 15.80 -15.57 -5.79
C ALA A 79 17.34 -15.76 -5.71
N LYS A 80 18.09 -15.30 -6.73
CA LYS A 80 19.53 -15.52 -6.87
C LYS A 80 20.32 -14.23 -6.70
N PRO A 81 21.57 -14.30 -6.21
CA PRO A 81 22.46 -13.15 -6.17
C PRO A 81 22.53 -12.40 -7.51
N GLY A 82 22.36 -11.09 -7.47
CA GLY A 82 22.30 -10.23 -8.64
C GLY A 82 20.92 -10.13 -9.30
N ASP A 83 19.95 -10.96 -8.91
CA ASP A 83 18.57 -10.75 -9.36
C ASP A 83 18.06 -9.41 -8.83
N PHE A 84 17.36 -8.70 -9.69
CA PHE A 84 16.79 -7.40 -9.36
C PHE A 84 15.37 -7.26 -9.91
N LEU A 85 14.61 -6.38 -9.28
CA LEU A 85 13.38 -5.82 -9.79
C LEU A 85 13.39 -4.30 -9.63
N THR A 86 12.59 -3.60 -10.44
CA THR A 86 12.35 -2.16 -10.28
C THR A 86 10.91 -1.94 -9.82
N THR A 87 10.73 -1.00 -8.91
CA THR A 87 9.42 -0.60 -8.39
C THR A 87 9.42 0.87 -7.99
N TYR A 88 8.40 1.32 -7.27
CA TYR A 88 8.30 2.68 -6.75
C TYR A 88 8.08 2.68 -5.24
N MET A 89 8.58 3.72 -4.58
CA MET A 89 8.26 4.09 -3.20
C MET A 89 7.60 5.47 -3.24
N GLY A 90 6.26 5.51 -3.16
CA GLY A 90 5.51 6.69 -3.58
C GLY A 90 5.74 6.95 -5.08
N GLU A 91 6.26 8.11 -5.42
CA GLU A 91 6.65 8.47 -6.80
C GLU A 91 8.12 8.15 -7.12
N ASP A 92 8.94 7.81 -6.12
CA ASP A 92 10.37 7.56 -6.29
C ASP A 92 10.64 6.18 -6.91
N PRO A 93 11.27 6.10 -8.10
CA PRO A 93 11.67 4.83 -8.68
C PRO A 93 12.83 4.21 -7.91
N VAL A 94 12.74 2.92 -7.58
CA VAL A 94 13.80 2.18 -6.86
C VAL A 94 14.18 0.89 -7.58
N VAL A 95 15.43 0.45 -7.35
CA VAL A 95 15.94 -0.87 -7.74
C VAL A 95 16.09 -1.69 -6.48
N VAL A 96 15.53 -2.90 -6.47
CA VAL A 96 15.62 -3.87 -5.37
C VAL A 96 16.47 -5.04 -5.84
N VAL A 97 17.50 -5.41 -5.09
CA VAL A 97 18.53 -6.34 -5.56
C VAL A 97 18.86 -7.39 -4.50
N ARG A 98 18.90 -8.66 -4.88
CA ARG A 98 19.44 -9.73 -4.04
C ARG A 98 20.97 -9.63 -3.99
N GLN A 99 21.51 -9.47 -2.81
CA GLN A 99 22.95 -9.40 -2.57
C GLN A 99 23.61 -10.78 -2.57
N LYS A 100 24.96 -10.82 -2.62
CA LYS A 100 25.72 -12.07 -2.64
C LYS A 100 25.63 -12.88 -1.35
N ASP A 101 25.40 -12.20 -0.23
CA ASP A 101 25.18 -12.82 1.10
C ASP A 101 23.75 -13.26 1.35
N GLY A 102 22.85 -13.09 0.36
CA GLY A 102 21.44 -13.40 0.47
C GLY A 102 20.58 -12.30 1.09
N SER A 103 21.17 -11.19 1.52
CA SER A 103 20.41 -10.00 1.95
C SER A 103 19.74 -9.30 0.74
N VAL A 104 18.89 -8.35 1.02
CA VAL A 104 18.24 -7.49 0.01
C VAL A 104 18.68 -6.06 0.23
N ALA A 105 19.10 -5.39 -0.82
CA ALA A 105 19.34 -3.95 -0.83
C ALA A 105 18.37 -3.28 -1.83
N ALA A 106 18.03 -2.03 -1.55
CA ALA A 106 17.33 -1.18 -2.49
C ALA A 106 17.94 0.21 -2.52
N PHE A 107 17.85 0.87 -3.67
CA PHE A 107 18.35 2.23 -3.84
C PHE A 107 17.55 2.98 -4.89
N LEU A 108 17.57 4.32 -4.81
CA LEU A 108 16.90 5.20 -5.77
C LEU A 108 17.44 4.91 -7.18
N ASN A 109 16.56 4.64 -8.11
CA ASN A 109 16.90 4.31 -9.51
C ASN A 109 17.31 5.56 -10.29
N GLN A 110 18.34 6.26 -9.79
CA GLN A 110 18.81 7.54 -10.31
C GLN A 110 20.33 7.62 -10.33
N CYS A 111 20.90 7.93 -11.47
CA CYS A 111 22.32 8.24 -11.62
C CYS A 111 22.65 9.59 -10.98
N ARG A 112 23.63 9.62 -10.08
CA ARG A 112 24.04 10.84 -9.35
C ARG A 112 24.77 11.86 -10.21
N HIS A 113 25.12 11.50 -11.46
CA HIS A 113 25.74 12.45 -12.40
C HIS A 113 24.72 13.48 -12.91
N ARG A 114 23.68 13.04 -13.62
CA ARG A 114 22.64 13.92 -14.23
C ARG A 114 21.23 13.35 -14.15
N GLY A 115 20.91 12.57 -13.14
CA GLY A 115 19.56 12.13 -12.84
C GLY A 115 18.99 11.04 -13.74
N MET A 116 19.75 10.49 -14.69
CA MET A 116 19.25 9.43 -15.59
C MET A 116 18.84 8.19 -14.80
N ARG A 117 17.71 7.56 -15.17
CA ARG A 117 17.30 6.26 -14.62
C ARG A 117 18.38 5.21 -14.90
N LEU A 118 18.89 4.57 -13.85
CA LEU A 118 20.00 3.60 -13.93
C LEU A 118 19.55 2.29 -14.55
N CYS A 119 18.48 1.70 -14.03
CA CYS A 119 17.89 0.46 -14.53
C CYS A 119 16.57 0.77 -15.23
N ARG A 120 16.42 0.30 -16.47
CA ARG A 120 15.23 0.50 -17.30
C ARG A 120 14.42 -0.76 -17.51
N SER A 121 14.92 -1.89 -17.03
CA SER A 121 14.24 -3.19 -17.08
C SER A 121 13.43 -3.41 -15.82
N ASP A 122 12.28 -4.04 -15.94
CA ASP A 122 11.41 -4.36 -14.81
C ASP A 122 12.05 -5.38 -13.85
N LYS A 123 12.80 -6.34 -14.40
CA LYS A 123 13.52 -7.38 -13.66
C LYS A 123 14.68 -7.94 -14.47
N GLY A 124 15.59 -8.62 -13.83
CA GLY A 124 16.70 -9.29 -14.47
C GLY A 124 17.75 -9.76 -13.48
N ASN A 125 18.94 -10.11 -14.00
CA ASN A 125 20.13 -10.41 -13.19
C ASN A 125 21.28 -9.55 -13.67
N ALA A 126 21.97 -8.87 -12.76
CA ALA A 126 23.05 -7.96 -13.06
C ALA A 126 24.26 -8.18 -12.14
N ARG A 127 25.45 -7.83 -12.62
CA ARG A 127 26.67 -7.73 -11.79
C ARG A 127 26.92 -6.29 -11.31
N ASN A 128 26.40 -5.32 -12.06
CA ASN A 128 26.44 -3.89 -11.80
C ASN A 128 25.38 -3.18 -12.65
N PHE A 129 25.14 -1.92 -12.37
CA PHE A 129 24.25 -1.04 -13.13
C PHE A 129 25.06 0.06 -13.78
N THR A 130 25.13 0.06 -15.11
CA THR A 130 25.85 1.09 -15.88
C THR A 130 24.88 2.10 -16.44
N CYS A 131 25.08 3.36 -16.08
CA CYS A 131 24.27 4.45 -16.62
C CYS A 131 24.52 4.60 -18.12
N ILE A 132 23.47 4.48 -18.91
CA ILE A 132 23.58 4.54 -20.39
C ILE A 132 23.91 5.94 -20.92
N TYR A 133 23.82 6.98 -20.06
CA TYR A 133 24.04 8.36 -20.49
C TYR A 133 25.53 8.70 -20.55
N HIS A 134 26.29 8.43 -19.47
CA HIS A 134 27.73 8.76 -19.40
C HIS A 134 28.60 7.63 -18.83
N GLY A 135 28.07 6.41 -18.73
CA GLY A 135 28.85 5.24 -18.35
C GLY A 135 29.23 5.14 -16.87
N TRP A 136 28.65 5.94 -15.97
CA TRP A 136 28.88 5.76 -14.54
C TRP A 136 28.36 4.39 -14.09
N VAL A 137 29.17 3.66 -13.32
CA VAL A 137 28.91 2.27 -12.93
C VAL A 137 28.63 2.19 -11.43
N TYR A 138 27.51 1.55 -11.09
CA TYR A 138 27.07 1.32 -9.72
C TYR A 138 27.01 -0.18 -9.41
N GLY A 139 27.38 -0.56 -8.19
CA GLY A 139 27.29 -1.93 -7.72
C GLY A 139 25.87 -2.34 -7.34
N LEU A 140 25.74 -3.55 -6.80
CA LEU A 140 24.46 -4.15 -6.46
C LEU A 140 23.72 -3.48 -5.30
N ALA A 141 24.45 -2.77 -4.42
CA ALA A 141 23.85 -1.96 -3.35
C ALA A 141 23.80 -0.46 -3.69
N GLY A 142 24.07 -0.09 -4.95
CA GLY A 142 24.05 1.30 -5.41
C GLY A 142 25.36 2.08 -5.19
N GLU A 143 26.40 1.45 -4.67
CA GLU A 143 27.71 2.08 -4.48
C GLU A 143 28.36 2.43 -5.82
N LEU A 144 28.96 3.62 -5.96
CA LEU A 144 29.66 4.06 -7.18
C LEU A 144 30.96 3.26 -7.35
N LYS A 145 31.09 2.51 -8.43
CA LYS A 145 32.24 1.64 -8.74
C LYS A 145 33.19 2.25 -9.75
N GLY A 146 32.71 3.03 -10.69
CA GLY A 146 33.56 3.58 -11.75
C GLY A 146 32.94 4.79 -12.44
N VAL A 147 33.84 5.67 -12.84
CA VAL A 147 33.52 6.89 -13.59
C VAL A 147 34.44 6.91 -14.83
N PRO A 148 33.92 6.95 -16.07
CA PRO A 148 34.72 7.05 -17.26
C PRO A 148 35.54 8.33 -17.25
N LEU A 149 36.81 8.22 -17.68
CA LEU A 149 37.76 9.36 -17.71
C LEU A 149 37.90 10.08 -16.34
N GLU A 150 37.83 9.34 -15.25
CA GLU A 150 37.80 9.91 -13.88
C GLU A 150 39.02 10.84 -13.65
N GLU A 151 40.24 10.37 -13.91
CA GLU A 151 41.46 11.12 -13.67
C GLU A 151 41.55 12.43 -14.49
N PRO A 152 41.40 12.41 -15.85
CA PRO A 152 41.49 13.63 -16.62
C PRO A 152 40.32 14.60 -16.46
N ALA A 153 39.14 14.10 -16.06
CA ALA A 153 37.93 14.92 -15.94
C ALA A 153 37.72 15.48 -14.52
N TYR A 154 38.06 14.72 -13.50
CA TYR A 154 37.76 15.05 -12.10
C TYR A 154 39.01 15.02 -11.18
N GLY A 155 40.13 14.46 -11.64
CA GLY A 155 41.27 14.11 -10.80
C GLY A 155 40.97 12.91 -9.92
N ALA A 156 40.10 13.09 -8.93
CA ALA A 156 39.56 12.00 -8.09
C ALA A 156 38.11 12.28 -7.72
N VAL A 157 37.28 11.23 -7.68
CA VAL A 157 35.90 11.32 -7.26
C VAL A 157 35.72 10.64 -5.90
N ASP A 158 35.17 11.37 -4.94
CA ASP A 158 34.68 10.74 -3.70
C ASP A 158 33.48 9.85 -4.01
N ARG A 159 33.73 8.57 -4.22
CA ARG A 159 32.73 7.60 -4.61
C ARG A 159 31.65 7.41 -3.55
N SER A 160 31.94 7.63 -2.28
CA SER A 160 30.97 7.51 -1.19
C SER A 160 29.88 8.57 -1.32
N SER A 161 30.27 9.81 -1.59
CA SER A 161 29.35 10.95 -1.77
C SER A 161 28.49 10.85 -3.04
N TRP A 162 28.94 10.08 -4.04
CA TRP A 162 28.27 9.96 -5.34
C TRP A 162 27.65 8.59 -5.60
N SER A 163 27.53 7.75 -4.58
CA SER A 163 26.73 6.52 -4.63
C SER A 163 25.25 6.82 -4.80
N ALA A 164 24.50 5.91 -5.40
CA ALA A 164 23.04 6.02 -5.47
C ALA A 164 22.47 6.06 -4.05
N ARG A 165 21.41 6.83 -3.83
CA ARG A 165 20.78 6.96 -2.52
C ARG A 165 20.20 5.61 -2.09
N PRO A 166 20.70 4.98 -1.00
CA PRO A 166 20.13 3.72 -0.53
C PRO A 166 18.76 3.94 0.09
N VAL A 167 17.90 2.93 0.05
CA VAL A 167 16.73 2.81 0.93
C VAL A 167 17.27 2.35 2.29
N PRO A 168 17.16 3.17 3.34
CA PRO A 168 17.88 2.92 4.59
C PRO A 168 17.33 1.74 5.39
N ARG A 169 16.03 1.47 5.27
CA ARG A 169 15.37 0.37 5.98
C ARG A 169 14.73 -0.60 5.00
N ILE A 170 15.11 -1.87 5.11
CA ILE A 170 14.51 -2.99 4.36
C ILE A 170 14.04 -4.03 5.38
N ALA A 171 12.80 -4.47 5.23
CA ALA A 171 12.22 -5.57 6.01
C ALA A 171 11.75 -6.69 5.10
N ARG A 172 11.77 -7.92 5.62
CA ARG A 172 11.23 -9.10 4.96
C ARG A 172 10.22 -9.76 5.91
N TYR A 173 9.04 -10.03 5.40
CA TYR A 173 7.97 -10.66 6.17
C TYR A 173 7.33 -11.77 5.35
N LYS A 174 7.58 -13.04 5.71
CA LYS A 174 7.00 -14.23 5.06
C LYS A 174 7.07 -14.20 3.51
N GLY A 175 8.21 -13.75 2.96
CA GLY A 175 8.45 -13.62 1.52
C GLY A 175 8.18 -12.23 0.95
N LEU A 176 7.40 -11.39 1.60
CA LEU A 176 7.20 -9.99 1.20
C LEU A 176 8.42 -9.15 1.55
N ILE A 177 8.75 -8.17 0.70
CA ILE A 177 9.85 -7.21 0.90
C ILE A 177 9.23 -5.82 1.03
N PHE A 178 9.60 -5.11 2.08
CA PHE A 178 9.21 -3.72 2.33
C PHE A 178 10.44 -2.82 2.47
N GLY A 179 10.28 -1.56 2.12
CA GLY A 179 11.29 -0.52 2.31
C GLY A 179 10.71 0.73 2.97
N CYS A 180 11.55 1.46 3.69
CA CYS A 180 11.20 2.74 4.28
C CYS A 180 12.32 3.74 4.09
N TRP A 181 11.99 5.00 3.74
CA TRP A 181 12.97 6.09 3.61
C TRP A 181 13.37 6.73 4.95
N ASP A 182 12.62 6.46 6.01
CA ASP A 182 12.89 6.96 7.36
C ASP A 182 13.81 5.98 8.12
N GLU A 183 15.03 6.40 8.43
CA GLU A 183 15.99 5.59 9.21
C GLU A 183 15.48 5.31 10.62
N ALA A 184 14.65 6.22 11.17
CA ALA A 184 14.06 6.10 12.50
C ALA A 184 12.74 5.34 12.52
N ALA A 185 12.30 4.79 11.39
CA ALA A 185 11.08 4.00 11.33
C ALA A 185 11.14 2.82 12.33
N PRO A 186 10.02 2.46 12.99
CA PRO A 186 9.96 1.28 13.83
C PRO A 186 10.21 0.01 13.02
N ASP A 187 10.53 -1.09 13.68
CA ASP A 187 10.62 -2.38 13.00
C ASP A 187 9.30 -2.75 12.36
N PHE A 188 9.37 -3.49 11.24
CA PHE A 188 8.18 -3.78 10.43
C PHE A 188 7.12 -4.60 11.17
N GLU A 189 7.55 -5.53 12.02
CA GLU A 189 6.62 -6.32 12.84
C GLU A 189 5.91 -5.44 13.87
N ASP A 190 6.63 -4.51 14.50
CA ASP A 190 6.03 -3.50 15.36
C ASP A 190 5.08 -2.58 14.58
N TYR A 191 5.44 -2.22 13.34
CA TYR A 191 4.56 -1.44 12.46
C TYR A 191 3.27 -2.17 12.12
N LEU A 192 3.32 -3.47 11.87
CA LEU A 192 2.13 -4.30 11.63
C LEU A 192 1.27 -4.43 12.90
N GLY A 193 1.87 -4.74 14.04
CA GLY A 193 1.14 -5.06 15.26
C GLY A 193 0.05 -6.11 15.02
N ASP A 194 -1.16 -5.88 15.50
CA ASP A 194 -2.29 -6.81 15.34
C ASP A 194 -2.66 -7.09 13.87
N ALA A 195 -2.28 -6.22 12.95
CA ALA A 195 -2.51 -6.44 11.52
C ALA A 195 -1.79 -7.69 10.99
N ALA A 196 -0.71 -8.14 11.64
CA ALA A 196 0.00 -9.37 11.31
C ALA A 196 -0.92 -10.61 11.39
N PHE A 197 -1.82 -10.65 12.38
CA PHE A 197 -2.80 -11.73 12.52
C PHE A 197 -3.66 -11.92 11.26
N TYR A 198 -4.05 -10.83 10.64
CA TYR A 198 -4.90 -10.79 9.45
C TYR A 198 -4.12 -11.00 8.16
N LEU A 199 -2.90 -10.46 8.09
CA LEU A 199 -2.02 -10.64 6.93
C LEU A 199 -1.58 -12.10 6.78
N ASP A 200 -1.38 -12.81 7.87
CA ASP A 200 -1.00 -14.21 7.89
C ASP A 200 -2.04 -15.15 7.27
N VAL A 201 -3.31 -14.77 7.21
CA VAL A 201 -4.35 -15.53 6.50
C VAL A 201 -3.97 -15.80 5.04
N LEU A 202 -3.23 -14.88 4.41
CA LEU A 202 -2.68 -15.08 3.07
C LEU A 202 -1.32 -15.80 3.09
N LEU A 203 -0.42 -15.42 4.00
CA LEU A 203 1.00 -15.72 3.89
C LEU A 203 1.45 -16.99 4.62
N ASP A 204 0.66 -17.48 5.59
CA ASP A 204 1.08 -18.55 6.50
C ASP A 204 0.20 -19.81 6.42
N ARG A 205 -0.34 -20.10 5.25
CA ARG A 205 -1.21 -21.28 5.02
C ARG A 205 -0.42 -22.58 4.84
N SER A 206 0.82 -22.49 4.33
CA SER A 206 1.72 -23.63 4.12
C SER A 206 3.08 -23.39 4.77
N ALA A 207 3.68 -24.45 5.31
CA ALA A 207 5.05 -24.42 5.81
C ALA A 207 6.10 -24.12 4.73
N ALA A 208 5.80 -24.40 3.46
CA ALA A 208 6.64 -24.06 2.32
C ALA A 208 6.69 -22.55 2.04
N GLY A 209 5.74 -21.80 2.60
CA GLY A 209 5.54 -20.37 2.33
C GLY A 209 4.95 -20.12 0.94
N SER A 210 4.93 -18.86 0.51
CA SER A 210 4.34 -18.43 -0.76
C SER A 210 5.38 -18.11 -1.82
N GLU A 211 4.93 -18.06 -3.08
CA GLU A 211 5.69 -17.55 -4.22
C GLU A 211 4.82 -16.66 -5.12
N ALA A 212 5.47 -15.68 -5.76
CA ALA A 212 4.85 -14.83 -6.77
C ALA A 212 4.93 -15.50 -8.14
N ILE A 213 3.79 -15.68 -8.79
CA ILE A 213 3.67 -16.32 -10.10
C ILE A 213 3.11 -15.38 -11.17
N GLY A 214 3.28 -15.73 -12.45
CA GLY A 214 2.63 -15.10 -13.59
C GLY A 214 3.11 -13.69 -13.97
N GLY A 215 4.06 -13.12 -13.23
CA GLY A 215 4.54 -11.74 -13.44
C GLY A 215 3.71 -10.68 -12.72
N ILE A 216 3.93 -9.41 -13.06
CA ILE A 216 3.25 -8.26 -12.46
C ILE A 216 2.22 -7.72 -13.45
N HIS A 217 0.97 -7.62 -13.04
CA HIS A 217 -0.07 -6.92 -13.78
C HIS A 217 0.03 -5.42 -13.46
N LYS A 218 0.00 -4.57 -14.49
CA LYS A 218 0.12 -3.12 -14.35
C LYS A 218 -0.96 -2.43 -15.14
N TRP A 219 -1.67 -1.47 -14.54
CA TRP A 219 -2.65 -0.63 -15.22
C TRP A 219 -2.81 0.70 -14.49
N VAL A 220 -3.42 1.66 -15.16
CA VAL A 220 -3.66 3.01 -14.63
C VAL A 220 -5.15 3.21 -14.38
N ILE A 221 -5.47 3.80 -13.23
CA ILE A 221 -6.83 4.22 -12.88
C ILE A 221 -6.79 5.73 -12.58
N PRO A 222 -7.60 6.56 -13.25
CA PRO A 222 -7.63 8.00 -13.02
C PRO A 222 -8.43 8.36 -11.76
N CYS A 223 -7.88 8.01 -10.59
CA CYS A 223 -8.46 8.30 -9.28
C CYS A 223 -7.37 8.58 -8.24
N ASN A 224 -7.77 9.11 -7.07
CA ASN A 224 -6.87 9.28 -5.93
C ASN A 224 -6.54 7.93 -5.26
N TRP A 225 -5.31 7.76 -4.79
CA TRP A 225 -4.82 6.51 -4.20
C TRP A 225 -5.62 6.06 -2.96
N LYS A 226 -6.20 7.02 -2.22
CA LYS A 226 -6.97 6.73 -1.01
C LYS A 226 -8.27 5.98 -1.29
N PHE A 227 -8.91 6.18 -2.46
CA PHE A 227 -10.14 5.43 -2.78
C PHE A 227 -9.90 3.93 -2.77
N ALA A 228 -8.89 3.48 -3.51
CA ALA A 228 -8.56 2.07 -3.58
C ALA A 228 -7.99 1.52 -2.27
N ALA A 229 -7.07 2.24 -1.63
CA ALA A 229 -6.44 1.80 -0.38
C ALA A 229 -7.44 1.71 0.78
N GLU A 230 -8.35 2.67 0.90
CA GLU A 230 -9.39 2.68 1.93
C GLU A 230 -10.46 1.64 1.67
N GLN A 231 -10.92 1.47 0.42
CA GLN A 231 -11.86 0.42 0.08
C GLN A 231 -11.35 -0.96 0.52
N PHE A 232 -10.09 -1.27 0.23
CA PHE A 232 -9.47 -2.53 0.67
C PHE A 232 -9.19 -2.60 2.17
N ALA A 233 -9.12 -1.47 2.87
CA ALA A 233 -9.02 -1.45 4.33
C ALA A 233 -10.37 -1.73 5.00
N SER A 234 -11.50 -1.34 4.38
CA SER A 234 -12.76 -1.19 5.09
C SER A 234 -13.99 -1.68 4.33
N ASP A 235 -14.14 -1.29 3.07
CA ASP A 235 -15.45 -1.29 2.42
C ASP A 235 -15.91 -2.68 1.95
N MET A 236 -16.52 -3.45 2.87
CA MET A 236 -17.30 -4.64 2.54
C MET A 236 -18.72 -4.29 2.07
N TYR A 237 -19.18 -3.06 2.30
CA TYR A 237 -20.56 -2.64 2.08
C TYR A 237 -20.91 -2.44 0.60
N HIS A 238 -19.91 -2.11 -0.26
CA HIS A 238 -20.16 -1.99 -1.70
C HIS A 238 -20.47 -3.33 -2.37
N ALA A 239 -19.86 -4.42 -1.88
CA ALA A 239 -19.88 -5.72 -2.56
C ALA A 239 -21.29 -6.25 -2.90
N PRO A 240 -22.31 -6.19 -2.01
CA PRO A 240 -23.67 -6.63 -2.33
C PRO A 240 -24.37 -5.87 -3.47
N VAL A 241 -23.91 -4.67 -3.78
CA VAL A 241 -24.53 -3.80 -4.80
C VAL A 241 -23.63 -3.66 -6.01
N ALA A 242 -22.37 -3.25 -5.82
CA ALA A 242 -21.44 -3.02 -6.93
C ALA A 242 -21.11 -4.32 -7.69
N HIS A 243 -20.97 -5.44 -6.97
CA HIS A 243 -20.65 -6.73 -7.56
C HIS A 243 -21.87 -7.66 -7.79
N LEU A 244 -23.09 -7.12 -7.69
CA LEU A 244 -24.30 -7.94 -7.86
C LEU A 244 -24.38 -8.59 -9.24
N SER A 245 -24.10 -7.84 -10.30
CA SER A 245 -24.16 -8.33 -11.68
C SER A 245 -23.18 -9.47 -11.93
N VAL A 246 -21.96 -9.33 -11.45
CA VAL A 246 -20.90 -10.37 -11.54
C VAL A 246 -21.29 -11.56 -10.68
N SER A 247 -21.71 -11.32 -9.44
CA SER A 247 -22.13 -12.39 -8.52
C SER A 247 -23.23 -13.25 -9.15
N LEU A 248 -24.26 -12.64 -9.71
CA LEU A 248 -25.33 -13.36 -10.41
C LEU A 248 -24.84 -14.11 -11.65
N SER A 249 -23.91 -13.55 -12.42
CA SER A 249 -23.40 -14.20 -13.63
C SER A 249 -22.48 -15.39 -13.33
N VAL A 250 -21.69 -15.29 -12.27
CA VAL A 250 -20.74 -16.34 -11.85
C VAL A 250 -21.45 -17.43 -11.05
N THR A 251 -22.49 -17.08 -10.30
CA THR A 251 -23.28 -18.02 -9.47
C THR A 251 -24.49 -18.59 -10.16
N ALA A 252 -24.71 -18.32 -11.44
CA ALA A 252 -25.82 -18.90 -12.22
C ALA A 252 -25.86 -20.45 -12.23
N ALA A 253 -24.82 -21.09 -11.71
CA ALA A 253 -24.70 -22.53 -11.49
C ALA A 253 -24.80 -22.95 -10.01
N VAL A 254 -25.08 -22.00 -9.08
CA VAL A 254 -25.09 -22.21 -7.64
C VAL A 254 -26.50 -21.84 -7.11
N GLU A 255 -26.99 -22.54 -6.10
CA GLU A 255 -28.32 -22.26 -5.56
C GLU A 255 -28.40 -20.87 -4.90
N GLU A 256 -29.57 -20.19 -4.99
CA GLU A 256 -29.73 -18.81 -4.50
C GLU A 256 -29.34 -18.60 -3.03
N GLU A 257 -29.47 -19.64 -2.20
CA GLU A 257 -29.11 -19.61 -0.78
C GLU A 257 -27.58 -19.40 -0.56
N ASP A 258 -26.75 -19.73 -1.55
CA ASP A 258 -25.28 -19.63 -1.49
C ASP A 258 -24.76 -18.25 -1.92
N VAL A 259 -25.61 -17.40 -2.49
CA VAL A 259 -25.26 -16.06 -3.03
C VAL A 259 -25.47 -14.95 -2.01
N ALA A 260 -26.15 -15.23 -0.89
CA ALA A 260 -26.38 -14.24 0.15
C ALA A 260 -25.03 -13.81 0.76
N PHE A 261 -24.64 -12.56 0.52
CA PHE A 261 -23.56 -11.94 1.29
C PHE A 261 -23.91 -12.05 2.78
N GLY A 262 -23.14 -12.87 3.51
CA GLY A 262 -23.40 -13.15 4.92
C GLY A 262 -23.38 -11.85 5.72
N GLN A 263 -24.27 -11.72 6.67
CA GLN A 263 -24.23 -10.61 7.62
C GLN A 263 -23.25 -10.88 8.76
N GLU A 264 -22.73 -12.10 8.84
CA GLU A 264 -21.73 -12.48 9.84
C GLU A 264 -20.35 -12.18 9.32
N GLY A 265 -19.68 -11.29 10.00
CA GLY A 265 -18.31 -10.88 9.70
C GLY A 265 -17.87 -9.75 10.60
N ARG A 266 -16.63 -9.38 10.41
CA ARG A 266 -15.97 -8.38 11.25
C ARG A 266 -15.20 -7.41 10.37
N GLN A 267 -14.93 -6.28 10.97
CA GLN A 267 -14.01 -5.29 10.46
C GLN A 267 -12.99 -4.97 11.55
N PHE A 268 -11.72 -5.08 11.21
CA PHE A 268 -10.61 -4.74 12.11
C PHE A 268 -10.09 -3.34 11.78
N ARG A 269 -9.94 -2.53 12.80
CA ARG A 269 -9.27 -1.24 12.78
C ARG A 269 -7.96 -1.32 13.56
N SER A 270 -6.89 -0.85 12.96
CA SER A 270 -5.63 -0.55 13.64
C SER A 270 -5.48 0.95 13.88
N ASP A 271 -4.93 1.35 15.02
CA ASP A 271 -4.54 2.76 15.26
C ASP A 271 -3.35 3.20 14.38
N ARG A 272 -2.73 2.25 13.66
CA ARG A 272 -1.65 2.49 12.69
C ARG A 272 -2.16 2.67 11.26
N GLY A 273 -3.48 2.74 11.08
CA GLY A 273 -4.15 2.93 9.78
C GLY A 273 -4.33 1.66 8.95
N HIS A 274 -3.87 0.49 9.44
CA HIS A 274 -4.18 -0.78 8.81
C HIS A 274 -5.64 -1.14 9.04
N GLY A 275 -6.24 -1.81 8.08
CA GLY A 275 -7.62 -2.24 8.22
C GLY A 275 -7.97 -3.42 7.33
N THR A 276 -8.95 -4.20 7.78
CA THR A 276 -9.50 -5.33 7.01
C THR A 276 -10.98 -5.51 7.30
N GLY A 277 -11.73 -5.87 6.26
CA GLY A 277 -13.07 -6.44 6.38
C GLY A 277 -13.06 -7.91 5.95
N PHE A 278 -13.84 -8.76 6.62
CA PHE A 278 -13.95 -10.17 6.29
C PHE A 278 -15.28 -10.77 6.76
N PHE A 279 -15.74 -11.79 6.04
CA PHE A 279 -16.83 -12.63 6.48
C PHE A 279 -16.33 -13.83 7.27
N VAL A 280 -17.18 -14.38 8.14
CA VAL A 280 -16.91 -15.55 8.96
C VAL A 280 -17.98 -16.59 8.74
N GLY A 281 -17.60 -17.87 8.64
CA GLY A 281 -18.54 -18.98 8.61
C GLY A 281 -18.59 -19.77 7.29
N ALA A 282 -19.69 -20.45 7.03
CA ALA A 282 -19.89 -21.29 5.85
C ALA A 282 -19.97 -20.46 4.56
N GLY A 283 -19.69 -21.08 3.41
CA GLY A 283 -19.79 -20.42 2.10
C GLY A 283 -18.44 -20.18 1.41
N ARG A 284 -17.30 -20.42 2.06
CA ARG A 284 -15.97 -20.23 1.48
C ARG A 284 -15.75 -20.96 0.16
N ARG A 285 -16.28 -22.18 0.05
CA ARG A 285 -16.10 -23.03 -1.14
C ARG A 285 -16.75 -22.42 -2.38
N GLN A 286 -17.99 -21.94 -2.24
CA GLN A 286 -18.71 -21.29 -3.31
C GLN A 286 -18.00 -19.99 -3.73
N LEU A 287 -17.58 -19.20 -2.76
CA LEU A 287 -16.92 -17.93 -3.03
C LEU A 287 -15.59 -18.12 -3.79
N LEU A 288 -14.73 -19.05 -3.35
CA LEU A 288 -13.49 -19.38 -4.04
C LEU A 288 -13.75 -19.94 -5.44
N GLY A 289 -14.71 -20.85 -5.57
CA GLY A 289 -15.12 -21.39 -6.86
C GLY A 289 -15.64 -20.33 -7.83
N SER A 290 -16.37 -19.35 -7.32
CA SER A 290 -16.88 -18.23 -8.11
C SER A 290 -15.78 -17.32 -8.65
N PHE A 291 -14.75 -17.03 -7.83
CA PHE A 291 -13.71 -16.08 -8.21
C PHE A 291 -12.57 -16.70 -9.01
N VAL A 292 -12.07 -17.87 -8.61
CA VAL A 292 -10.83 -18.42 -9.14
C VAL A 292 -11.00 -19.79 -9.84
N GLY A 293 -12.10 -20.45 -9.64
CA GLY A 293 -12.42 -21.73 -10.30
C GLY A 293 -12.45 -22.94 -9.37
N PRO A 294 -13.08 -24.07 -9.83
CA PRO A 294 -13.33 -25.23 -9.01
C PRO A 294 -12.06 -25.95 -8.54
N GLU A 295 -11.00 -25.93 -9.32
CA GLU A 295 -9.70 -26.56 -8.97
C GLU A 295 -9.10 -25.87 -7.74
N VAL A 296 -9.12 -24.54 -7.69
CA VAL A 296 -8.65 -23.76 -6.54
C VAL A 296 -9.55 -23.99 -5.33
N ALA A 297 -10.88 -24.00 -5.54
CA ALA A 297 -11.82 -24.27 -4.46
C ALA A 297 -11.57 -25.65 -3.83
N ARG A 298 -11.37 -26.70 -4.66
CA ARG A 298 -11.03 -28.03 -4.20
C ARG A 298 -9.72 -28.06 -3.43
N TYR A 299 -8.66 -27.50 -3.98
CA TYR A 299 -7.35 -27.41 -3.31
C TYR A 299 -7.47 -26.72 -1.93
N ALA A 300 -8.08 -25.54 -1.87
CA ALA A 300 -8.20 -24.78 -0.64
C ALA A 300 -9.07 -25.47 0.43
N MET A 301 -10.01 -26.35 0.03
CA MET A 301 -10.94 -27.02 0.94
C MET A 301 -10.52 -28.44 1.31
N GLU A 302 -9.70 -29.10 0.51
CA GLU A 302 -9.33 -30.51 0.69
C GLU A 302 -7.83 -30.67 0.98
N GLU A 303 -6.95 -30.17 0.10
CA GLU A 303 -5.51 -30.40 0.19
C GLU A 303 -4.79 -29.39 1.10
N GLY A 304 -5.16 -28.11 1.01
CA GLY A 304 -4.53 -27.01 1.76
C GLY A 304 -5.16 -26.71 3.12
N MET A 305 -6.32 -27.31 3.43
CA MET A 305 -7.08 -26.96 4.62
C MET A 305 -6.38 -27.41 5.91
N ASP A 306 -5.92 -28.65 5.98
CA ASP A 306 -5.30 -29.20 7.18
C ASP A 306 -4.05 -28.41 7.57
N SER A 307 -3.19 -28.10 6.60
CA SER A 307 -2.00 -27.27 6.82
C SER A 307 -2.37 -25.85 7.28
N ALA A 308 -3.38 -25.24 6.65
CA ALA A 308 -3.83 -23.92 7.05
C ALA A 308 -4.42 -23.89 8.47
N VAL A 309 -5.19 -24.90 8.85
CA VAL A 309 -5.77 -25.02 10.22
C VAL A 309 -4.68 -25.30 11.26
N GLU A 310 -3.71 -26.16 10.97
CA GLU A 310 -2.58 -26.43 11.85
C GLU A 310 -1.78 -25.15 12.16
N ARG A 311 -1.54 -24.33 11.16
CA ARG A 311 -0.72 -23.11 11.28
C ARG A 311 -1.47 -21.91 11.80
N LEU A 312 -2.72 -21.73 11.40
CA LEU A 312 -3.50 -20.52 11.65
C LEU A 312 -4.63 -20.69 12.67
N GLY A 313 -4.95 -21.95 13.02
CA GLY A 313 -6.14 -22.29 13.77
C GLY A 313 -7.42 -22.26 12.92
N HIS A 314 -8.51 -22.85 13.41
CA HIS A 314 -9.77 -22.97 12.66
C HIS A 314 -10.33 -21.61 12.17
N VAL A 315 -10.28 -20.59 13.03
CA VAL A 315 -10.85 -19.28 12.66
C VAL A 315 -10.21 -18.72 11.40
N ARG A 316 -8.89 -18.61 11.38
CA ARG A 316 -8.16 -18.03 10.23
C ARG A 316 -7.99 -19.02 9.07
N GLY A 317 -7.74 -20.29 9.37
CA GLY A 317 -7.48 -21.31 8.35
C GLY A 317 -8.70 -21.72 7.57
N GLU A 318 -9.86 -21.80 8.22
CA GLU A 318 -11.09 -22.34 7.67
C GLU A 318 -12.22 -21.31 7.54
N TYR A 319 -12.50 -20.52 8.58
CA TYR A 319 -13.71 -19.70 8.65
C TYR A 319 -13.54 -18.26 8.16
N MET A 320 -12.34 -17.65 8.23
CA MET A 320 -12.11 -16.33 7.64
C MET A 320 -12.00 -16.45 6.12
N HIS A 321 -12.90 -15.79 5.41
CA HIS A 321 -12.90 -15.78 3.95
C HIS A 321 -13.46 -14.45 3.43
N ALA A 322 -13.43 -14.25 2.11
CA ALA A 322 -13.84 -13.00 1.48
C ALA A 322 -13.24 -11.78 2.21
N GLN A 323 -11.99 -11.92 2.60
CA GLN A 323 -11.22 -10.86 3.25
C GLN A 323 -10.58 -9.98 2.18
N HIS A 324 -10.60 -8.67 2.43
CA HIS A 324 -9.66 -7.74 1.83
C HIS A 324 -9.01 -6.91 2.92
N MET A 325 -7.79 -6.47 2.71
CA MET A 325 -7.02 -5.74 3.71
C MET A 325 -6.10 -4.71 3.05
N THR A 326 -5.86 -3.62 3.75
CA THR A 326 -4.77 -2.69 3.46
C THR A 326 -3.81 -2.60 4.65
N VAL A 327 -2.53 -2.85 4.38
CA VAL A 327 -1.44 -2.39 5.23
C VAL A 327 -1.14 -0.95 4.80
N PHE A 328 -1.39 -0.01 5.69
CA PHE A 328 -1.20 1.42 5.43
C PHE A 328 0.22 1.70 4.90
N PRO A 329 0.46 2.58 3.91
CA PRO A 329 -0.58 3.38 3.28
C PRO A 329 -1.27 2.70 2.09
N ASN A 330 -0.60 1.87 1.27
CA ASN A 330 -1.05 1.55 -0.07
C ASN A 330 -0.77 0.12 -0.53
N PHE A 331 -0.44 -0.78 0.39
CA PHE A 331 -0.31 -2.20 0.09
C PHE A 331 -1.59 -2.93 0.49
N SER A 332 -2.26 -3.54 -0.49
CA SER A 332 -3.51 -4.26 -0.25
C SER A 332 -3.44 -5.71 -0.72
N PHE A 333 -4.31 -6.56 -0.17
CA PHE A 333 -4.39 -7.94 -0.58
C PHE A 333 -5.80 -8.54 -0.45
N LEU A 334 -6.00 -9.63 -1.18
CA LEU A 334 -7.25 -10.36 -1.28
C LEU A 334 -6.95 -11.87 -1.21
N PRO A 335 -7.06 -12.52 -0.02
CA PRO A 335 -6.71 -13.93 0.13
C PRO A 335 -7.60 -14.87 -0.69
N SER A 336 -8.86 -14.53 -0.94
CA SER A 336 -9.78 -15.37 -1.72
C SER A 336 -9.37 -15.52 -3.18
N ALA A 337 -8.66 -14.54 -3.73
CA ALA A 337 -8.10 -14.56 -5.08
C ALA A 337 -6.56 -14.67 -5.10
N ASN A 338 -5.93 -14.79 -3.93
CA ASN A 338 -4.48 -14.84 -3.75
C ASN A 338 -3.75 -13.70 -4.46
N THR A 339 -4.33 -12.51 -4.47
CA THR A 339 -3.73 -11.33 -5.09
C THR A 339 -3.24 -10.33 -4.05
N VAL A 340 -2.06 -9.77 -4.29
CA VAL A 340 -1.54 -8.60 -3.59
C VAL A 340 -1.33 -7.46 -4.57
N ARG A 341 -1.46 -6.23 -4.11
CA ARG A 341 -1.37 -5.05 -4.97
C ARG A 341 -0.84 -3.82 -4.27
N VAL A 342 -0.31 -2.91 -5.06
CA VAL A 342 0.14 -1.60 -4.62
C VAL A 342 -0.56 -0.53 -5.45
N TRP A 343 -1.08 0.46 -4.78
CA TRP A 343 -1.71 1.64 -5.37
C TRP A 343 -0.65 2.75 -5.46
N HIS A 344 0.17 2.73 -6.52
CA HIS A 344 1.24 3.73 -6.69
C HIS A 344 0.64 5.07 -7.09
N PRO A 345 0.79 6.13 -6.27
CA PRO A 345 0.30 7.45 -6.62
C PRO A 345 1.09 8.03 -7.80
N LYS A 346 0.37 8.68 -8.71
CA LYS A 346 0.90 9.41 -9.87
C LYS A 346 0.28 10.80 -9.96
N GLY A 347 0.31 11.51 -8.85
CA GLY A 347 -0.43 12.76 -8.67
C GLY A 347 -1.75 12.54 -7.90
N PRO A 348 -2.47 13.63 -7.59
CA PRO A 348 -3.69 13.54 -6.78
C PRO A 348 -4.86 12.85 -7.50
N ASN A 349 -4.80 12.69 -8.81
CA ASN A 349 -5.91 12.24 -9.65
C ASN A 349 -5.63 10.96 -10.46
N GLU A 350 -4.53 10.27 -10.17
CA GLU A 350 -4.14 9.07 -10.93
C GLU A 350 -3.33 8.11 -10.06
N ILE A 351 -3.58 6.82 -10.22
CA ILE A 351 -2.75 5.74 -9.66
C ILE A 351 -2.30 4.79 -10.76
N GLU A 352 -1.13 4.20 -10.58
CA GLU A 352 -0.68 3.02 -11.31
C GLU A 352 -0.76 1.82 -10.37
N VAL A 353 -1.64 0.86 -10.70
CA VAL A 353 -1.83 -0.36 -9.91
C VAL A 353 -0.82 -1.40 -10.35
N TRP A 354 -0.13 -1.99 -9.40
CA TRP A 354 0.70 -3.18 -9.63
C TRP A 354 0.15 -4.32 -8.80
N ALA A 355 -0.15 -5.45 -9.44
CA ALA A 355 -0.73 -6.62 -8.79
C ALA A 355 0.06 -7.89 -9.07
N TRP A 356 0.16 -8.75 -8.06
CA TRP A 356 0.81 -10.05 -8.10
C TRP A 356 -0.17 -11.14 -7.69
N THR A 357 -0.01 -12.34 -8.23
CA THR A 357 -0.64 -13.55 -7.71
C THR A 357 0.37 -14.26 -6.82
N LEU A 358 -0.02 -14.54 -5.57
CA LEU A 358 0.77 -15.33 -4.61
C LEU A 358 0.11 -16.68 -4.42
N VAL A 359 0.90 -17.75 -4.44
CA VAL A 359 0.42 -19.12 -4.19
C VAL A 359 1.35 -19.84 -3.22
N GLU A 360 0.86 -20.87 -2.56
CA GLU A 360 1.68 -21.77 -1.76
C GLU A 360 2.72 -22.47 -2.66
N LYS A 361 4.00 -22.49 -2.25
CA LYS A 361 5.09 -23.05 -3.07
C LYS A 361 4.93 -24.53 -3.37
N ASP A 362 4.31 -25.28 -2.46
CA ASP A 362 4.03 -26.72 -2.54
C ASP A 362 2.72 -27.05 -3.25
N ALA A 363 1.94 -26.07 -3.67
CA ALA A 363 0.79 -26.30 -4.54
C ALA A 363 1.21 -26.90 -5.89
N SER A 364 0.37 -27.74 -6.47
CA SER A 364 0.64 -28.32 -7.80
C SER A 364 0.65 -27.24 -8.89
N GLU A 365 1.35 -27.51 -10.00
CA GLU A 365 1.39 -26.57 -11.14
C GLU A 365 -0.01 -26.31 -11.73
N GLU A 366 -0.92 -27.29 -11.65
CA GLU A 366 -2.31 -27.13 -12.06
C GLU A 366 -3.04 -26.10 -11.19
N VAL A 367 -2.86 -26.19 -9.87
CA VAL A 367 -3.44 -25.23 -8.91
C VAL A 367 -2.84 -23.84 -9.10
N LYS A 368 -1.51 -23.75 -9.28
CA LYS A 368 -0.82 -22.48 -9.56
C LYS A 368 -1.37 -21.80 -10.82
N GLU A 369 -1.54 -22.57 -11.90
CA GLU A 369 -2.10 -22.05 -13.15
C GLU A 369 -3.57 -21.65 -12.97
N ALA A 370 -4.36 -22.40 -12.21
CA ALA A 370 -5.74 -22.05 -11.92
C ALA A 370 -5.84 -20.72 -11.13
N TYR A 371 -4.99 -20.51 -10.12
CA TYR A 371 -4.88 -19.21 -9.41
C TYR A 371 -4.49 -18.06 -10.35
N ARG A 372 -3.49 -18.30 -11.22
CA ARG A 372 -3.04 -17.30 -12.20
C ARG A 372 -4.18 -16.88 -13.13
N VAL A 373 -4.91 -17.84 -13.67
CA VAL A 373 -6.04 -17.58 -14.59
C VAL A 373 -7.23 -16.97 -13.85
N GLY A 374 -7.52 -17.46 -12.65
CA GLY A 374 -8.57 -16.94 -11.78
C GLY A 374 -8.33 -15.47 -11.41
N GLY A 375 -7.11 -15.13 -10.98
CA GLY A 375 -6.71 -13.75 -10.69
C GLY A 375 -6.84 -12.82 -11.91
N LEU A 376 -6.46 -13.32 -13.10
CA LEU A 376 -6.64 -12.57 -14.35
C LEU A 376 -8.11 -12.24 -14.63
N ARG A 377 -9.02 -13.19 -14.41
CA ARG A 377 -10.44 -13.03 -14.72
C ARG A 377 -11.19 -12.20 -13.67
N SER A 378 -10.72 -12.19 -12.43
CA SER A 378 -11.42 -11.56 -11.31
C SER A 378 -10.86 -10.17 -10.96
N PHE A 379 -9.58 -10.09 -10.58
CA PHE A 379 -8.96 -8.91 -9.97
C PHE A 379 -7.66 -8.48 -10.67
N SER A 380 -7.71 -8.30 -11.97
CA SER A 380 -6.66 -7.72 -12.80
C SER A 380 -7.22 -6.59 -13.67
N ALA A 381 -6.39 -5.98 -14.50
CA ALA A 381 -6.83 -4.95 -15.45
C ALA A 381 -8.01 -5.39 -16.35
N ALA A 382 -8.13 -6.70 -16.63
CA ALA A 382 -9.24 -7.30 -17.39
C ALA A 382 -10.23 -8.04 -16.47
N GLY A 383 -10.03 -7.99 -15.16
CA GLY A 383 -10.86 -8.70 -14.20
C GLY A 383 -12.19 -8.00 -13.96
N ILE A 384 -13.26 -8.79 -13.94
CA ILE A 384 -14.62 -8.24 -13.91
C ILE A 384 -14.94 -7.49 -12.61
N PHE A 385 -14.45 -7.97 -11.46
CA PHE A 385 -14.61 -7.27 -10.18
C PHE A 385 -13.78 -5.98 -10.12
N GLU A 386 -12.54 -6.04 -10.59
CA GLU A 386 -11.65 -4.87 -10.59
C GLU A 386 -12.18 -3.73 -11.48
N GLN A 387 -12.84 -4.07 -12.60
CA GLN A 387 -13.45 -3.06 -13.47
C GLN A 387 -14.66 -2.38 -12.82
N GLU A 388 -15.48 -3.12 -12.08
CA GLU A 388 -16.60 -2.53 -11.32
C GLU A 388 -16.10 -1.60 -10.23
N ASP A 389 -15.06 -1.98 -9.49
CA ASP A 389 -14.39 -1.13 -8.50
C ASP A 389 -13.79 0.11 -9.14
N GLY A 390 -13.02 -0.08 -10.21
CA GLY A 390 -12.35 1.00 -10.94
C GLY A 390 -13.33 2.03 -11.49
N GLU A 391 -14.49 1.61 -12.01
CA GLU A 391 -15.53 2.51 -12.50
C GLU A 391 -16.08 3.40 -11.38
N ASN A 392 -16.34 2.83 -10.18
CA ASN A 392 -16.78 3.59 -9.02
C ASN A 392 -15.78 4.68 -8.65
N TRP A 393 -14.48 4.35 -8.52
CA TRP A 393 -13.44 5.33 -8.16
C TRP A 393 -13.27 6.41 -9.22
N VAL A 394 -13.33 6.04 -10.50
CA VAL A 394 -13.23 6.98 -11.61
C VAL A 394 -14.39 7.94 -11.65
N GLU A 395 -15.62 7.47 -11.46
CA GLU A 395 -16.82 8.33 -11.45
C GLU A 395 -16.80 9.27 -10.23
N ILE A 396 -16.41 8.79 -9.05
CA ILE A 396 -16.22 9.66 -7.89
C ILE A 396 -15.21 10.76 -8.23
N GLN A 397 -14.02 10.40 -8.73
CA GLN A 397 -12.97 11.37 -9.08
C GLN A 397 -13.42 12.38 -10.13
N ARG A 398 -14.23 11.98 -11.12
CA ARG A 398 -14.83 12.88 -12.12
C ARG A 398 -15.75 13.91 -11.49
N VAL A 399 -16.61 13.49 -10.57
CA VAL A 399 -17.51 14.39 -9.84
C VAL A 399 -16.71 15.40 -9.03
N LEU A 400 -15.63 14.99 -8.37
CA LEU A 400 -14.79 15.84 -7.52
C LEU A 400 -13.98 16.89 -8.29
N LYS A 401 -13.89 16.82 -9.61
CA LYS A 401 -13.35 17.92 -10.43
C LYS A 401 -14.27 19.14 -10.42
N GLY A 402 -15.54 18.98 -10.09
CA GLY A 402 -16.51 20.06 -9.98
C GLY A 402 -16.22 20.99 -8.82
N HIS A 403 -16.39 22.32 -9.02
CA HIS A 403 -16.07 23.32 -8.00
C HIS A 403 -16.91 23.15 -6.72
N SER A 404 -18.22 22.92 -6.86
CA SER A 404 -19.11 22.71 -5.72
C SER A 404 -18.94 21.34 -5.07
N ALA A 405 -18.66 20.32 -5.85
CA ALA A 405 -18.54 18.95 -5.37
C ALA A 405 -17.37 18.78 -4.38
N ARG A 406 -16.24 19.44 -4.62
CA ARG A 406 -15.07 19.35 -3.73
C ARG A 406 -15.27 19.97 -2.35
N GLU A 407 -16.33 20.76 -2.14
CA GLU A 407 -16.69 21.35 -0.86
C GLU A 407 -17.66 20.46 -0.05
N THR A 408 -18.11 19.33 -0.60
CA THR A 408 -19.06 18.45 0.07
C THR A 408 -18.37 17.54 1.09
N TRP A 409 -19.15 17.04 2.04
CA TRP A 409 -18.75 16.06 3.02
C TRP A 409 -19.27 14.67 2.63
N PHE A 410 -18.45 13.65 2.79
CA PHE A 410 -18.81 12.25 2.68
C PHE A 410 -19.03 11.66 4.07
N ASN A 411 -19.96 10.75 4.16
CA ASN A 411 -20.26 10.03 5.40
C ASN A 411 -19.41 8.75 5.47
N VAL A 412 -18.60 8.67 6.51
CA VAL A 412 -17.83 7.47 6.91
C VAL A 412 -18.21 7.06 8.34
N GLY A 413 -19.48 7.27 8.71
CA GLY A 413 -20.01 7.12 10.06
C GLY A 413 -20.70 5.79 10.34
N MET A 414 -20.78 4.87 9.38
CA MET A 414 -21.46 3.58 9.60
C MET A 414 -20.79 2.81 10.75
N GLY A 415 -21.59 2.42 11.75
CA GLY A 415 -21.09 1.71 12.93
C GLY A 415 -20.32 2.57 13.92
N LEU A 416 -20.35 3.91 13.81
CA LEU A 416 -19.67 4.82 14.73
C LEU A 416 -20.09 4.56 16.18
N GLY A 417 -19.08 4.41 17.08
CA GLY A 417 -19.30 4.14 18.50
C GLY A 417 -19.77 2.72 18.84
N ARG A 418 -19.74 1.77 17.87
CA ARG A 418 -20.20 0.38 18.07
C ARG A 418 -19.07 -0.65 18.03
N ALA A 419 -17.85 -0.23 17.71
CA ALA A 419 -16.70 -1.13 17.73
C ALA A 419 -16.26 -1.47 19.17
N ARG A 420 -15.60 -2.62 19.34
CA ARG A 420 -15.13 -3.16 20.64
C ARG A 420 -13.67 -3.52 20.54
N ASP A 421 -12.97 -3.43 21.67
CA ASP A 421 -11.55 -3.78 21.79
C ASP A 421 -11.36 -5.14 22.51
N ASP A 422 -12.45 -5.86 22.84
CA ASP A 422 -12.48 -7.08 23.63
C ASP A 422 -13.05 -8.29 22.90
N ASP A 423 -12.94 -8.35 21.57
CA ASP A 423 -13.40 -9.52 20.82
C ASP A 423 -12.50 -10.75 21.17
N PRO A 424 -13.07 -11.87 21.60
CA PRO A 424 -12.29 -13.01 22.09
C PRO A 424 -11.54 -13.78 21.00
N GLN A 425 -11.86 -13.54 19.74
CA GLN A 425 -11.31 -14.27 18.58
C GLN A 425 -10.42 -13.41 17.70
N PHE A 426 -10.62 -12.09 17.69
CA PHE A 426 -9.99 -11.18 16.77
C PHE A 426 -9.30 -10.05 17.51
N PRO A 427 -7.95 -9.93 17.38
CA PRO A 427 -7.21 -8.87 18.04
C PRO A 427 -7.49 -7.49 17.43
N GLY A 428 -7.30 -6.44 18.24
CA GLY A 428 -7.50 -5.05 17.89
C GLY A 428 -8.94 -4.58 18.00
N ARG A 429 -9.25 -3.42 17.45
CA ARG A 429 -10.58 -2.83 17.52
C ARG A 429 -11.50 -3.40 16.44
N ILE A 430 -12.58 -4.04 16.87
CA ILE A 430 -13.45 -4.84 16.00
C ILE A 430 -14.83 -4.21 15.87
N GLY A 431 -15.21 -3.95 14.60
CA GLY A 431 -16.54 -3.54 14.20
C GLY A 431 -17.32 -4.64 13.47
N TRP A 432 -18.57 -4.36 13.15
CA TRP A 432 -19.39 -5.20 12.26
C TRP A 432 -18.86 -5.12 10.83
N VAL A 433 -18.99 -6.19 10.04
CA VAL A 433 -18.41 -6.32 8.68
C VAL A 433 -18.77 -5.16 7.73
N TYR A 434 -19.96 -4.63 7.83
CA TYR A 434 -20.39 -3.49 7.00
C TYR A 434 -20.18 -2.11 7.66
N SER A 435 -19.51 -2.05 8.84
CA SER A 435 -19.14 -0.76 9.42
C SER A 435 -18.04 -0.07 8.60
N GLU A 436 -17.78 1.19 8.91
CA GLU A 436 -16.65 1.97 8.35
C GLU A 436 -15.58 2.26 9.42
N GLU A 437 -15.45 1.33 10.40
CA GLU A 437 -14.52 1.50 11.50
C GLU A 437 -13.06 1.52 11.01
N ALA A 438 -12.71 0.64 10.08
CA ALA A 438 -11.36 0.61 9.51
C ALA A 438 -11.07 1.81 8.62
N ALA A 439 -12.06 2.33 7.88
CA ALA A 439 -11.93 3.58 7.13
C ALA A 439 -11.62 4.75 8.06
N ARG A 440 -12.33 4.86 9.20
CA ARG A 440 -12.03 5.88 10.21
C ARG A 440 -10.62 5.73 10.78
N GLY A 441 -10.16 4.50 11.03
CA GLY A 441 -8.77 4.24 11.44
C GLY A 441 -7.74 4.65 10.42
N PHE A 442 -8.01 4.37 9.14
CA PHE A 442 -7.17 4.78 8.02
C PHE A 442 -7.03 6.31 7.94
N TYR A 443 -8.15 7.05 7.98
CA TYR A 443 -8.13 8.51 7.91
C TYR A 443 -7.63 9.17 9.21
N ALA A 444 -7.82 8.57 10.37
CA ALA A 444 -7.26 9.07 11.62
C ALA A 444 -5.73 9.03 11.59
N GLN A 445 -5.13 7.92 11.14
CA GLN A 445 -3.68 7.82 10.96
C GLN A 445 -3.16 8.77 9.87
N TRP A 446 -3.86 8.84 8.74
CA TRP A 446 -3.56 9.77 7.64
C TRP A 446 -3.54 11.22 8.14
N GLN A 447 -4.58 11.68 8.83
CA GLN A 447 -4.67 13.03 9.36
C GLN A 447 -3.58 13.30 10.40
N ARG A 448 -3.35 12.37 11.34
CA ARG A 448 -2.36 12.50 12.40
C ARG A 448 -0.95 12.70 11.83
N LEU A 449 -0.54 11.87 10.87
CA LEU A 449 0.80 11.97 10.25
C LEU A 449 0.97 13.26 9.44
N LEU A 450 -0.08 13.72 8.76
CA LEU A 450 -0.02 14.94 7.95
C LEU A 450 -0.05 16.21 8.80
N THR A 451 -0.77 16.22 9.92
CA THR A 451 -0.93 17.41 10.75
C THR A 451 0.20 17.61 11.74
N ASP A 452 0.87 16.55 12.15
CA ASP A 452 2.04 16.58 13.03
C ASP A 452 3.24 15.88 12.38
N PRO A 453 4.22 16.62 11.84
CA PRO A 453 5.40 16.03 11.22
C PRO A 453 6.31 15.28 12.20
N GLN A 454 6.16 15.50 13.50
CA GLN A 454 6.91 14.82 14.55
C GLN A 454 6.14 13.62 15.15
N ALA A 455 4.87 13.44 14.78
CA ALA A 455 4.10 12.30 15.28
C ALA A 455 4.83 10.98 15.02
N PRO A 456 4.98 10.09 16.01
CA PRO A 456 5.58 8.78 15.78
C PRO A 456 4.72 7.99 14.78
N ILE A 457 5.33 7.13 13.96
CA ILE A 457 4.59 6.31 12.99
C ILE A 457 3.60 5.38 13.71
N ILE A 458 4.02 4.77 14.80
CA ILE A 458 3.15 4.02 15.70
C ILE A 458 2.62 5.00 16.75
N PRO A 459 1.30 5.23 16.84
CA PRO A 459 0.75 6.10 17.87
C PRO A 459 1.02 5.53 19.27
N GLU A 460 1.13 6.42 20.25
CA GLU A 460 1.14 6.00 21.64
C GLU A 460 -0.19 5.33 22.00
N PRO A 461 -0.18 4.31 22.88
CA PRO A 461 -1.41 3.69 23.35
C PRO A 461 -2.35 4.77 23.91
N ARG A 462 -3.61 4.75 23.53
CA ARG A 462 -4.62 5.61 24.16
C ARG A 462 -4.67 5.24 25.63
N LEU A 463 -4.32 6.17 26.50
CA LEU A 463 -4.60 6.03 27.92
C LEU A 463 -6.13 5.99 28.03
N GLU A 464 -6.69 4.82 28.34
CA GLU A 464 -8.09 4.74 28.72
C GLU A 464 -8.33 5.74 29.84
N HIS A 465 -9.26 6.64 29.66
CA HIS A 465 -9.76 7.45 30.76
C HIS A 465 -10.44 6.49 31.76
N ALA A 466 -9.62 5.94 32.67
CA ALA A 466 -10.11 5.41 33.91
C ALA A 466 -10.56 6.59 34.77
N ASP A 467 -11.77 7.12 34.48
CA ASP A 467 -12.51 7.96 35.44
C ASP A 467 -13.80 8.47 34.77
N ALA A 468 -14.82 7.63 34.79
CA ALA A 468 -16.20 8.06 34.75
C ALA A 468 -17.06 7.03 35.51
N ALA A 469 -16.69 6.83 36.80
CA ALA A 469 -17.53 6.15 37.79
C ALA A 469 -17.38 6.89 39.13
N GLU A 470 -18.07 8.05 39.23
CA GLU A 470 -18.59 8.58 40.50
C GLU A 470 -20.02 9.06 40.29
#